data_139c3cad2361a7ae2c63672b0dc79fa8
#
_entry.id   139c3cad2361a7ae2c63672b0dc79fa8
#
_cell.length_a   1.000
_cell.length_b   1.000
_cell.length_c   1.000
_cell.angle_alpha   90.00
_cell.angle_beta   90.00
_cell.angle_gamma   90.00
#
_symmetry.space_group_name_H-M   'P 1'
#
loop_
_entity.id
_entity.type
_entity.pdbx_description
1 polymer ?
#
loop_
_entity_poly.entity_id
_entity_poly.type
_entity_poly.pdbx_seq_one_letter_code
_entity_poly.pdbx_strand_id
1 'polypeptide(L)'
;MRIGLGEEGPVDLDLVVDGPHALVAGCTGSGKSEALLGWLASIAHCYSPERVRFILIDYKGGATFARLEALPHTQALLTDLDAGATTRALDGIASILQRREETLGTLGFPDLATWESAHEEDPLSVTA
;
A
#
# COMPACT_ATOMS: atom_id res chain seq x y z
N MET A 1 3.02 -10.64 5.78
CA MET A 1 1.88 -10.88 4.86
C MET A 1 2.20 -12.06 3.95
N ARG A 2 1.29 -13.04 3.87
CA ARG A 2 1.54 -14.25 3.06
C ARG A 2 1.33 -13.99 1.58
N ILE A 3 2.34 -14.31 0.76
CA ILE A 3 2.28 -14.16 -0.70
C ILE A 3 2.18 -15.51 -1.44
N GLY A 4 2.45 -16.62 -0.77
CA GLY A 4 2.34 -17.95 -1.38
C GLY A 4 2.89 -19.07 -0.52
N LEU A 5 3.07 -20.22 -1.16
CA LEU A 5 3.72 -21.40 -0.61
C LEU A 5 4.93 -21.74 -1.47
N GLY A 6 6.09 -21.83 -0.85
CA GLY A 6 7.32 -22.34 -1.46
C GLY A 6 7.59 -23.80 -1.08
N GLU A 7 8.72 -24.33 -1.52
CA GLU A 7 9.15 -25.70 -1.20
C GLU A 7 9.39 -25.90 0.31
N GLU A 8 9.84 -24.86 1.00
CA GLU A 8 10.11 -24.89 2.44
C GLU A 8 8.91 -24.45 3.31
N GLY A 9 7.77 -24.14 2.70
CA GLY A 9 6.55 -23.71 3.41
C GLY A 9 6.01 -22.37 2.98
N PRO A 10 5.24 -21.69 3.84
CA PRO A 10 4.67 -20.39 3.55
C PRO A 10 5.72 -19.33 3.29
N VAL A 11 5.51 -18.52 2.24
CA VAL A 11 6.34 -17.36 1.93
C VAL A 11 5.59 -16.12 2.36
N ASP A 12 6.14 -15.43 3.34
CA ASP A 12 5.61 -14.17 3.85
C ASP A 12 6.52 -13.02 3.38
N LEU A 13 5.92 -11.87 3.09
CA LEU A 13 6.60 -10.63 2.77
C LEU A 13 6.21 -9.56 3.78
N ASP A 14 7.22 -8.87 4.31
CA ASP A 14 7.04 -7.74 5.21
C ASP A 14 7.62 -6.48 4.56
N LEU A 15 6.75 -5.56 4.14
CA LEU A 15 7.16 -4.32 3.46
C LEU A 15 7.91 -3.35 4.39
N VAL A 16 7.96 -3.60 5.69
CA VAL A 16 8.77 -2.83 6.64
C VAL A 16 10.17 -3.43 6.74
N VAL A 17 10.26 -4.77 6.90
CA VAL A 17 11.52 -5.49 7.11
C VAL A 17 12.23 -5.78 5.79
N ASP A 18 11.47 -6.27 4.79
CA ASP A 18 12.04 -6.68 3.48
C ASP A 18 12.24 -5.49 2.53
N GLY A 19 11.74 -4.32 2.91
CA GLY A 19 11.85 -3.06 2.18
C GLY A 19 10.51 -2.54 1.67
N PRO A 20 10.36 -1.19 1.60
CA PRO A 20 9.09 -0.54 1.27
C PRO A 20 8.73 -0.63 -0.22
N HIS A 21 9.60 -1.16 -1.05
CA HIS A 21 9.43 -1.24 -2.48
C HIS A 21 9.52 -2.68 -2.98
N ALA A 22 8.63 -3.05 -3.89
CA ALA A 22 8.64 -4.35 -4.55
C ALA A 22 8.53 -4.18 -6.06
N LEU A 23 9.27 -5.00 -6.81
CA LEU A 23 9.17 -5.10 -8.26
C LEU A 23 8.65 -6.48 -8.65
N VAL A 24 7.51 -6.51 -9.35
CA VAL A 24 6.95 -7.74 -9.89
C VAL A 24 7.20 -7.79 -11.40
N ALA A 25 8.05 -8.71 -11.83
CA ALA A 25 8.41 -8.90 -13.23
C ALA A 25 7.89 -10.24 -13.78
N GLY A 26 7.65 -10.28 -15.08
CA GLY A 26 7.20 -11.50 -15.77
C GLY A 26 6.67 -11.18 -17.18
N CYS A 27 6.57 -12.20 -18.03
CA CYS A 27 6.04 -12.07 -19.39
C CYS A 27 4.54 -11.74 -19.40
N THR A 28 4.03 -11.30 -20.54
CA THR A 28 2.59 -11.15 -20.74
C THR A 28 1.89 -12.50 -20.52
N GLY A 29 0.80 -12.51 -19.80
CA GLY A 29 0.06 -13.75 -19.47
C GLY A 29 0.64 -14.58 -18.33
N SER A 30 1.74 -14.15 -17.68
CA SER A 30 2.35 -14.89 -16.55
C SER A 30 1.60 -14.77 -15.22
N GLY A 31 0.47 -14.06 -15.17
CA GLY A 31 -0.31 -13.88 -13.96
C GLY A 31 0.13 -12.72 -13.05
N LYS A 32 1.02 -11.82 -13.51
CA LYS A 32 1.46 -10.65 -12.69
C LYS A 32 0.30 -9.84 -12.10
N SER A 33 -0.68 -9.50 -12.93
CA SER A 33 -1.85 -8.72 -12.51
C SER A 33 -2.69 -9.47 -11.48
N GLU A 34 -2.90 -10.77 -11.68
CA GLU A 34 -3.64 -11.61 -10.72
C GLU A 34 -2.88 -11.75 -9.40
N ALA A 35 -1.55 -11.89 -9.45
CA ALA A 35 -0.71 -11.91 -8.25
C ALA A 35 -0.81 -10.59 -7.47
N LEU A 36 -0.75 -9.44 -8.17
CA LEU A 36 -0.91 -8.12 -7.55
C LEU A 36 -2.31 -7.93 -6.94
N LEU A 37 -3.36 -8.35 -7.65
CA LEU A 37 -4.73 -8.30 -7.15
C LEU A 37 -4.89 -9.16 -5.89
N GLY A 38 -4.39 -10.40 -5.92
CA GLY A 38 -4.42 -11.30 -4.77
C GLY A 38 -3.65 -10.73 -3.58
N TRP A 39 -2.53 -10.10 -3.84
CA TRP A 39 -1.71 -9.45 -2.82
C TRP A 39 -2.45 -8.26 -2.17
N LEU A 40 -2.99 -7.34 -2.96
CA LEU A 40 -3.77 -6.19 -2.47
C LEU A 40 -5.03 -6.64 -1.70
N ALA A 41 -5.73 -7.66 -2.20
CA ALA A 41 -6.87 -8.25 -1.52
C ALA A 41 -6.49 -8.85 -0.15
N SER A 42 -5.33 -9.51 -0.07
CA SER A 42 -4.81 -10.05 1.20
C SER A 42 -4.49 -8.95 2.20
N ILE A 43 -3.89 -7.84 1.75
CA ILE A 43 -3.64 -6.66 2.60
C ILE A 43 -4.96 -6.08 3.11
N ALA A 44 -5.94 -5.87 2.21
CA ALA A 44 -7.25 -5.33 2.57
C ALA A 44 -8.03 -6.25 3.52
N HIS A 45 -7.78 -7.54 3.48
CA HIS A 45 -8.38 -8.50 4.42
C HIS A 45 -7.75 -8.44 5.81
N CYS A 46 -6.43 -8.19 5.89
CA CYS A 46 -5.68 -8.23 7.15
C CYS A 46 -5.65 -6.90 7.89
N TYR A 47 -5.81 -5.79 7.19
CA TYR A 47 -5.68 -4.45 7.76
C TYR A 47 -6.91 -3.60 7.49
N SER A 48 -7.26 -2.71 8.41
CA SER A 48 -8.36 -1.77 8.20
C SER A 48 -7.98 -0.63 7.25
N PRO A 49 -8.96 0.06 6.61
CA PRO A 49 -8.68 1.19 5.73
C PRO A 49 -8.09 2.42 6.45
N GLU A 50 -8.14 2.47 7.77
CA GLU A 50 -7.45 3.49 8.56
C GLU A 50 -5.93 3.25 8.59
N ARG A 51 -5.52 1.97 8.57
CA ARG A 51 -4.10 1.58 8.62
C ARG A 51 -3.46 1.54 7.25
N VAL A 52 -4.17 1.06 6.22
CA VAL A 52 -3.64 0.88 4.87
C VAL A 52 -4.60 1.44 3.84
N ARG A 53 -4.10 2.30 2.98
CA ARG A 53 -4.84 2.85 1.84
C ARG A 53 -4.08 2.62 0.55
N PHE A 54 -4.83 2.40 -0.53
CA PHE A 54 -4.29 2.17 -1.86
C PHE A 54 -4.46 3.40 -2.75
N ILE A 55 -3.38 3.76 -3.43
CA ILE A 55 -3.40 4.61 -4.62
C ILE A 55 -2.98 3.71 -5.77
N LEU A 56 -3.91 3.39 -6.65
CA LEU A 56 -3.72 2.46 -7.75
C LEU A 56 -3.49 3.24 -9.04
N ILE A 57 -2.42 2.92 -9.76
CA ILE A 57 -2.07 3.60 -11.01
C ILE A 57 -1.95 2.53 -12.10
N ASP A 58 -2.81 2.60 -13.12
CA ASP A 58 -2.82 1.66 -14.25
C ASP A 58 -2.84 2.41 -15.59
N TYR A 59 -1.69 2.47 -16.25
CA TYR A 59 -1.53 3.10 -17.56
C TYR A 59 -2.23 2.37 -18.72
N LYS A 60 -2.77 1.17 -18.47
CA LYS A 60 -3.40 0.34 -19.50
C LYS A 60 -4.93 0.32 -19.41
N GLY A 61 -5.54 1.46 -19.08
CA GLY A 61 -6.99 1.61 -19.09
C GLY A 61 -7.70 1.09 -17.83
N GLY A 62 -6.99 0.85 -16.74
CA GLY A 62 -7.58 0.58 -15.41
C GLY A 62 -8.27 -0.77 -15.23
N ALA A 63 -8.29 -1.62 -16.26
CA ALA A 63 -9.00 -2.90 -16.20
C ALA A 63 -8.47 -3.85 -15.11
N THR A 64 -7.17 -3.75 -14.81
CA THR A 64 -6.53 -4.60 -13.79
C THR A 64 -7.10 -4.31 -12.40
N PHE A 65 -7.17 -3.05 -12.02
CA PHE A 65 -7.52 -2.65 -10.65
C PHE A 65 -8.98 -2.22 -10.46
N ALA A 66 -9.81 -2.23 -11.52
CA ALA A 66 -11.22 -1.84 -11.43
C ALA A 66 -12.00 -2.61 -10.35
N ARG A 67 -11.65 -3.89 -10.12
CA ARG A 67 -12.26 -4.72 -9.06
C ARG A 67 -11.98 -4.23 -7.64
N LEU A 68 -10.89 -3.47 -7.45
CA LEU A 68 -10.49 -2.94 -6.16
C LEU A 68 -10.99 -1.51 -5.92
N GLU A 69 -11.59 -0.86 -6.92
CA GLU A 69 -12.06 0.52 -6.84
C GLU A 69 -13.11 0.70 -5.73
N ALA A 70 -14.01 -0.28 -5.58
CA ALA A 70 -15.07 -0.25 -4.57
C ALA A 70 -14.61 -0.59 -3.15
N LEU A 71 -13.34 -0.97 -2.94
CA LEU A 71 -12.83 -1.25 -1.61
C LEU A 71 -12.69 0.04 -0.80
N PRO A 72 -13.06 0.04 0.49
CA PRO A 72 -12.86 1.20 1.36
C PRO A 72 -11.39 1.59 1.52
N HIS A 73 -10.46 0.69 1.21
CA HIS A 73 -9.01 0.94 1.19
C HIS A 73 -8.56 1.76 -0.02
N THR A 74 -9.32 1.76 -1.12
CA THR A 74 -8.92 2.45 -2.35
C THR A 74 -9.25 3.93 -2.27
N GLN A 75 -8.22 4.74 -2.11
CA GLN A 75 -8.33 6.19 -2.06
C GLN A 75 -8.43 6.80 -3.47
N ALA A 76 -7.72 6.22 -4.44
CA ALA A 76 -7.74 6.66 -5.82
C ALA A 76 -7.39 5.51 -6.77
N LEU A 77 -8.04 5.48 -7.94
CA LEU A 77 -7.66 4.69 -9.10
C LEU A 77 -7.41 5.67 -10.25
N LEU A 78 -6.17 5.72 -10.73
CA LEU A 78 -5.71 6.62 -11.79
C LEU A 78 -5.43 5.79 -13.04
N THR A 79 -6.15 6.11 -14.11
CA THR A 79 -6.06 5.43 -15.41
C THR A 79 -5.79 6.44 -16.50
N ASP A 80 -5.23 6.00 -17.62
CA ASP A 80 -5.03 6.83 -18.82
C ASP A 80 -4.36 8.18 -18.54
N LEU A 81 -3.33 8.16 -17.69
CA LEU A 81 -2.64 9.36 -17.26
C LEU A 81 -1.82 9.97 -18.41
N ASP A 82 -2.14 11.21 -18.77
CA ASP A 82 -1.20 12.06 -19.48
C ASP A 82 -0.02 12.47 -18.57
N ALA A 83 1.03 13.04 -19.15
CA ALA A 83 2.21 13.44 -18.38
C ALA A 83 1.86 14.44 -17.25
N GLY A 84 0.91 15.34 -17.48
CA GLY A 84 0.48 16.33 -16.49
C GLY A 84 -0.31 15.70 -15.34
N ALA A 85 -1.17 14.74 -15.63
CA ALA A 85 -1.93 14.00 -14.61
C ALA A 85 -1.00 13.14 -13.75
N THR A 86 0.00 12.51 -14.37
CA THR A 86 1.03 11.75 -13.63
C THR A 86 1.80 12.64 -12.66
N THR A 87 2.27 13.80 -13.11
CA THR A 87 3.01 14.75 -12.26
C THR A 87 2.14 15.17 -11.07
N ARG A 88 0.89 15.58 -11.32
CA ARG A 88 -0.03 15.97 -10.23
C ARG A 88 -0.27 14.85 -9.22
N ALA A 89 -0.38 13.61 -9.68
CA ALA A 89 -0.55 12.45 -8.79
C ALA A 89 0.68 12.23 -7.90
N LEU A 90 1.88 12.31 -8.49
CA LEU A 90 3.14 12.18 -7.74
C LEU A 90 3.35 13.32 -6.74
N ASP A 91 3.04 14.56 -7.13
CA ASP A 91 3.09 15.72 -6.25
C ASP A 91 2.10 15.58 -5.08
N GLY A 92 0.91 15.03 -5.34
CA GLY A 92 -0.06 14.72 -4.31
C GLY A 92 0.46 13.68 -3.30
N ILE A 93 1.09 12.61 -3.78
CA ILE A 93 1.70 11.59 -2.93
C ILE A 93 2.84 12.21 -2.10
N ALA A 94 3.73 12.99 -2.73
CA ALA A 94 4.82 13.68 -2.03
C ALA A 94 4.29 14.59 -0.90
N SER A 95 3.23 15.34 -1.17
CA SER A 95 2.60 16.21 -0.17
C SER A 95 2.00 15.43 1.01
N ILE A 96 1.43 14.23 0.75
CA ILE A 96 0.92 13.34 1.81
C ILE A 96 2.08 12.85 2.68
N LEU A 97 3.19 12.41 2.07
CA LEU A 97 4.37 11.92 2.80
C LEU A 97 4.97 13.03 3.66
N GLN A 98 5.18 14.22 3.09
CA GLN A 98 5.71 15.37 3.83
C GLN A 98 4.83 15.71 5.06
N ARG A 99 3.51 15.73 4.90
CA ARG A 99 2.60 16.00 6.03
C ARG A 99 2.71 14.93 7.12
N ARG A 100 2.91 13.66 6.76
CA ARG A 100 3.10 12.58 7.73
C ARG A 100 4.41 12.74 8.49
N GLU A 101 5.51 13.08 7.80
CA GLU A 101 6.80 13.38 8.41
C GLU A 101 6.71 14.56 9.40
N GLU A 102 6.06 15.65 9.00
CA GLU A 102 5.84 16.81 9.85
C GLU A 102 5.01 16.44 11.09
N THR A 103 3.98 15.60 10.93
CA THR A 103 3.16 15.11 12.04
C THR A 103 3.97 14.27 13.01
N LEU A 104 4.74 13.30 12.52
CA LEU A 104 5.62 12.47 13.35
C LEU A 104 6.66 13.33 14.08
N GLY A 105 7.27 14.28 13.38
CA GLY A 105 8.23 15.22 13.97
C GLY A 105 7.61 16.07 15.09
N THR A 106 6.37 16.54 14.90
CA THR A 106 5.64 17.30 15.94
C THR A 106 5.34 16.43 17.17
N LEU A 107 5.06 15.13 16.95
CA LEU A 107 4.83 14.16 18.02
C LEU A 107 6.13 13.66 18.66
N GLY A 108 7.30 14.03 18.12
CA GLY A 108 8.62 13.65 18.65
C GLY A 108 9.08 12.26 18.24
N PHE A 109 8.51 11.68 17.18
CA PHE A 109 8.91 10.37 16.66
C PHE A 109 9.71 10.50 15.37
N PRO A 110 10.83 9.74 15.23
CA PRO A 110 11.67 9.79 14.03
C PRO A 110 11.02 9.10 12.82
N ASP A 111 10.15 8.12 13.06
CA ASP A 111 9.49 7.32 12.03
C ASP A 111 8.20 6.66 12.54
N LEU A 112 7.42 6.09 11.60
CA LEU A 112 6.16 5.44 11.90
C LEU A 112 6.33 4.18 12.76
N ALA A 113 7.37 3.39 12.52
CA ALA A 113 7.60 2.15 13.25
C ALA A 113 7.84 2.42 14.74
N THR A 114 8.63 3.46 15.06
CA THR A 114 8.86 3.92 16.43
C THR A 114 7.56 4.41 17.07
N TRP A 115 6.73 5.15 16.32
CA TRP A 115 5.43 5.60 16.80
C TRP A 115 4.48 4.43 17.07
N GLU A 116 4.38 3.46 16.15
CA GLU A 116 3.55 2.26 16.31
C GLU A 116 3.98 1.44 17.53
N SER A 117 5.28 1.18 17.67
CA SER A 117 5.81 0.42 18.81
C SER A 117 5.49 1.09 20.16
N ALA A 118 5.50 2.42 20.21
CA ALA A 118 5.15 3.15 21.42
C ALA A 118 3.65 3.10 21.76
N HIS A 119 2.79 2.79 20.77
CA HIS A 119 1.33 2.74 20.93
C HIS A 119 0.77 1.32 20.94
N GLU A 120 1.55 0.30 20.57
CA GLU A 120 1.15 -1.11 20.67
C GLU A 120 1.02 -1.60 22.13
N GLU A 121 1.64 -0.90 23.08
CA GLU A 121 1.53 -1.22 24.50
C GLU A 121 0.19 -0.79 25.14
N ASP A 122 -0.65 -0.02 24.43
CA ASP A 122 -1.98 0.40 24.90
C ASP A 122 -3.08 0.02 23.90
N PRO A 123 -3.60 -1.21 23.95
CA PRO A 123 -4.66 -1.68 23.04
C PRO A 123 -6.00 -0.95 23.20
N LEU A 124 -6.13 -0.03 24.17
CA LEU A 124 -7.35 0.72 24.45
C LEU A 124 -7.34 2.16 23.89
N SER A 125 -6.24 2.63 23.30
CA SER A 125 -6.13 4.02 22.79
C SER A 125 -6.60 4.19 21.33
N VAL A 126 -7.13 3.16 20.68
CA VAL A 126 -7.61 3.22 19.27
C VAL A 126 -9.13 3.48 19.21
N THR A 127 -9.67 4.23 20.13
CA THR A 127 -11.07 4.67 20.05
C THR A 127 -11.17 6.16 20.38
N ALA A 128 -10.82 7.01 19.42
CA ALA A 128 -11.27 8.41 19.35
C ALA A 128 -11.13 8.92 17.90
#